data_3afbec260018bf572cecb104de0ad7fa
#
_entry.id   3afbec260018bf572cecb104de0ad7fa
#
_cell.length_a   1.000
_cell.length_b   1.000
_cell.length_c   1.000
_cell.angle_alpha   90.00
_cell.angle_beta   90.00
_cell.angle_gamma   90.00
#
_symmetry.space_group_name_H-M   'P 1'
#
loop_
_entity.id
_entity.type
_entity.pdbx_description
1 polymer ?
#
loop_
_entity_poly.entity_id
_entity_poly.type
_entity_poly.pdbx_seq_one_letter_code
_entity_poly.pdbx_strand_id
1 'polypeptide(L)'
;SYDDRIDPVGACVGMNGTRIHGIVRELRNENIDVIPWTNNMQLLIQRSLNPAKITNMEINDDEMRVEVFLKPDEVSKAIGKGGHNIKLASKLTGYEIDVYREGAEDIDDVDLDEFSDEIDGWIIDELKAIGCDSAKSVLEIGVEDLVKRTDLEEETIEEIVKILNSEFE
;
A
#
# COMPACT_ATOMS: atom_id res chain seq x y z
N SER A 1 -30.10 5.25 4.08
CA SER A 1 -31.53 5.32 4.32
C SER A 1 -32.08 6.64 3.80
N TYR A 2 -33.33 6.66 3.34
CA TYR A 2 -34.07 7.88 3.01
C TYR A 2 -34.73 8.52 4.25
N ASP A 3 -34.70 7.82 5.39
CA ASP A 3 -35.16 8.31 6.68
C ASP A 3 -33.96 8.58 7.58
N ASP A 4 -33.75 9.85 7.93
CA ASP A 4 -32.60 10.29 8.74
C ASP A 4 -32.62 9.76 10.19
N ARG A 5 -33.75 9.20 10.64
CA ARG A 5 -33.90 8.59 11.96
C ARG A 5 -33.38 7.15 12.01
N ILE A 6 -33.07 6.56 10.85
CA ILE A 6 -32.60 5.18 10.75
C ILE A 6 -31.08 5.18 10.55
N ASP A 7 -30.38 4.51 11.45
CA ASP A 7 -28.97 4.14 11.23
C ASP A 7 -28.90 3.03 10.16
N PRO A 8 -28.43 3.35 8.93
CA PRO A 8 -28.45 2.38 7.84
C PRO A 8 -27.44 1.23 8.06
N VAL A 9 -26.31 1.51 8.69
CA VAL A 9 -25.28 0.48 8.99
C VAL A 9 -25.80 -0.46 10.05
N GLY A 10 -26.30 0.06 11.17
CA GLY A 10 -26.89 -0.73 12.24
C GLY A 10 -28.09 -1.57 11.75
N ALA A 11 -28.90 -1.04 10.83
CA ALA A 11 -30.00 -1.77 10.24
C ALA A 11 -29.53 -2.95 9.36
N CYS A 12 -28.43 -2.80 8.63
CA CYS A 12 -27.85 -3.88 7.82
C CYS A 12 -27.15 -4.94 8.68
N VAL A 13 -26.38 -4.51 9.67
CA VAL A 13 -25.62 -5.40 10.56
C VAL A 13 -26.56 -6.17 11.52
N GLY A 14 -27.56 -5.50 12.07
CA GLY A 14 -28.47 -6.02 13.08
C GLY A 14 -27.82 -6.13 14.47
N MET A 15 -28.62 -6.38 15.49
CA MET A 15 -28.12 -6.55 16.84
C MET A 15 -27.12 -7.71 16.91
N ASN A 16 -25.91 -7.45 17.43
CA ASN A 16 -24.81 -8.43 17.52
C ASN A 16 -24.50 -9.13 16.17
N GLY A 17 -24.72 -8.44 15.04
CA GLY A 17 -24.42 -8.99 13.73
C GLY A 17 -25.41 -10.03 13.21
N THR A 18 -26.60 -10.16 13.82
CA THR A 18 -27.56 -11.22 13.48
C THR A 18 -27.98 -11.25 12.02
N ARG A 19 -28.09 -10.09 11.36
CA ARG A 19 -28.44 -9.99 9.95
C ARG A 19 -27.26 -10.26 9.04
N ILE A 20 -26.14 -9.57 9.29
CA ILE A 20 -24.97 -9.71 8.42
C ILE A 20 -24.36 -11.11 8.48
N HIS A 21 -24.36 -11.78 9.64
CA HIS A 21 -23.87 -13.15 9.77
C HIS A 21 -24.67 -14.16 8.92
N GLY A 22 -25.97 -13.90 8.72
CA GLY A 22 -26.79 -14.71 7.80
C GLY A 22 -26.26 -14.62 6.38
N ILE A 23 -25.96 -13.40 5.91
CA ILE A 23 -25.45 -13.15 4.56
C ILE A 23 -24.02 -13.68 4.41
N VAL A 24 -23.16 -13.49 5.41
CA VAL A 24 -21.79 -14.05 5.41
C VAL A 24 -21.80 -15.56 5.21
N ARG A 25 -22.72 -16.29 5.86
CA ARG A 25 -22.86 -17.75 5.66
C ARG A 25 -23.30 -18.12 4.26
N GLU A 26 -24.25 -17.40 3.68
CA GLU A 26 -24.70 -17.60 2.29
C GLU A 26 -23.55 -17.38 1.30
N LEU A 27 -22.65 -16.45 1.58
CA LEU A 27 -21.47 -16.13 0.78
C LEU A 27 -20.24 -16.97 1.15
N ARG A 28 -20.42 -18.14 1.78
CA ARG A 28 -19.34 -19.07 2.13
C ARG A 28 -18.28 -18.47 3.05
N ASN A 29 -18.70 -17.70 4.03
CA ASN A 29 -17.88 -16.97 5.01
C ASN A 29 -16.99 -15.87 4.39
N GLU A 30 -17.44 -15.23 3.32
CA GLU A 30 -16.81 -13.99 2.84
C GLU A 30 -17.03 -12.86 3.85
N ASN A 31 -15.99 -12.06 4.08
CA ASN A 31 -16.11 -10.86 4.88
C ASN A 31 -16.91 -9.79 4.15
N ILE A 32 -17.80 -9.13 4.89
CA ILE A 32 -18.64 -8.07 4.35
C ILE A 32 -18.42 -6.81 5.18
N ASP A 33 -18.01 -5.74 4.52
CA ASP A 33 -17.95 -4.40 5.09
C ASP A 33 -19.17 -3.59 4.66
N VAL A 34 -19.82 -2.95 5.62
CA VAL A 34 -20.97 -2.10 5.37
C VAL A 34 -20.53 -0.65 5.47
N ILE A 35 -20.59 0.06 4.34
CA ILE A 35 -20.09 1.42 4.21
C ILE A 35 -21.25 2.39 4.09
N PRO A 36 -21.34 3.44 4.97
CA PRO A 36 -22.38 4.46 4.85
C PRO A 36 -22.20 5.25 3.55
N TRP A 37 -23.23 5.22 2.71
CA TRP A 37 -23.25 5.97 1.47
C TRP A 37 -23.17 7.48 1.71
N THR A 38 -22.49 8.20 0.84
CA THR A 38 -22.43 9.67 0.80
C THR A 38 -22.20 10.14 -0.63
N ASN A 39 -22.72 11.35 -0.93
CA ASN A 39 -22.45 12.00 -2.21
C ASN A 39 -21.07 12.69 -2.24
N ASN A 40 -20.41 12.82 -1.10
CA ASN A 40 -19.03 13.30 -1.02
C ASN A 40 -18.09 12.16 -1.40
N MET A 41 -17.48 12.26 -2.58
CA MET A 41 -16.61 11.21 -3.12
C MET A 41 -15.38 10.96 -2.26
N GLN A 42 -14.74 12.02 -1.80
CA GLN A 42 -13.58 11.91 -0.91
C GLN A 42 -13.90 11.10 0.36
N LEU A 43 -15.05 11.39 0.97
CA LEU A 43 -15.50 10.67 2.16
C LEU A 43 -15.89 9.22 1.84
N LEU A 44 -16.46 8.95 0.66
CA LEU A 44 -16.81 7.59 0.23
C LEU A 44 -15.57 6.75 0.02
N ILE A 45 -14.55 7.30 -0.65
CA ILE A 45 -13.26 6.63 -0.86
C ILE A 45 -12.59 6.35 0.48
N GLN A 46 -12.52 7.34 1.37
CA GLN A 46 -11.96 7.15 2.70
C GLN A 46 -12.65 6.03 3.49
N ARG A 47 -13.97 5.94 3.41
CA ARG A 47 -14.74 4.88 4.08
C ARG A 47 -14.53 3.53 3.42
N SER A 48 -14.37 3.47 2.09
CA SER A 48 -14.18 2.22 1.35
C SER A 48 -12.82 1.57 1.58
N LEU A 49 -11.81 2.37 1.97
CA LEU A 49 -10.47 1.89 2.30
C LEU A 49 -10.26 1.64 3.80
N ASN A 50 -11.30 1.85 4.64
CA ASN A 50 -11.20 1.53 6.05
C ASN A 50 -10.84 0.03 6.27
N PRO A 51 -9.93 -0.33 7.21
CA PRO A 51 -9.40 0.46 8.32
C PRO A 51 -8.12 1.28 7.99
N ALA A 52 -7.67 1.32 6.74
CA ALA A 52 -6.50 2.09 6.36
C ALA A 52 -6.72 3.60 6.57
N LYS A 53 -5.72 4.26 7.13
CA LYS A 53 -5.76 5.70 7.39
C LYS A 53 -5.08 6.44 6.26
N ILE A 54 -5.87 7.15 5.46
CA ILE A 54 -5.39 8.00 4.38
C ILE A 54 -4.87 9.30 4.98
N THR A 55 -3.68 9.73 4.60
CA THR A 55 -3.07 10.99 5.03
C THR A 55 -3.42 12.12 4.08
N ASN A 56 -3.31 11.87 2.78
CA ASN A 56 -3.68 12.82 1.73
C ASN A 56 -4.40 12.09 0.59
N MET A 57 -5.18 12.84 -0.20
CA MET A 57 -5.94 12.32 -1.32
C MET A 57 -6.07 13.39 -2.40
N GLU A 58 -5.74 13.01 -3.63
CA GLU A 58 -5.91 13.84 -4.82
C GLU A 58 -6.89 13.18 -5.78
N ILE A 59 -7.97 13.87 -6.12
CA ILE A 59 -9.04 13.37 -6.97
C ILE A 59 -8.98 14.06 -8.32
N ASN A 60 -8.84 13.28 -9.38
CA ASN A 60 -8.95 13.72 -10.77
C ASN A 60 -10.28 13.21 -11.35
N ASP A 61 -11.28 14.08 -11.36
CA ASP A 61 -12.62 13.75 -11.85
C ASP A 61 -12.66 13.54 -13.37
N ASP A 62 -11.80 14.21 -14.12
CA ASP A 62 -11.75 14.11 -15.60
C ASP A 62 -11.25 12.73 -16.04
N GLU A 63 -10.31 12.14 -15.30
CA GLU A 63 -9.76 10.82 -15.56
C GLU A 63 -10.42 9.72 -14.75
N MET A 64 -11.34 10.06 -13.85
CA MET A 64 -11.95 9.13 -12.89
C MET A 64 -10.88 8.39 -12.07
N ARG A 65 -9.86 9.11 -11.63
CA ARG A 65 -8.69 8.58 -10.94
C ARG A 65 -8.48 9.27 -9.60
N VAL A 66 -7.99 8.52 -8.63
CA VAL A 66 -7.71 9.02 -7.28
C VAL A 66 -6.35 8.50 -6.82
N GLU A 67 -5.52 9.40 -6.38
CA GLU A 67 -4.26 9.11 -5.72
C GLU A 67 -4.43 9.23 -4.21
N VAL A 68 -4.14 8.17 -3.48
CA VAL A 68 -4.23 8.14 -2.02
C VAL A 68 -2.84 7.92 -1.43
N PHE A 69 -2.49 8.80 -0.50
CA PHE A 69 -1.21 8.77 0.19
C PHE A 69 -1.41 8.23 1.60
N LEU A 70 -0.65 7.21 1.96
CA LEU A 70 -0.74 6.53 3.25
C LEU A 70 0.64 6.31 3.86
N LYS A 71 0.68 6.23 5.18
CA LYS A 71 1.89 5.78 5.85
C LYS A 71 2.25 4.34 5.44
N PRO A 72 3.54 3.96 5.43
CA PRO A 72 3.99 2.64 4.99
C PRO A 72 3.24 1.47 5.65
N ASP A 73 2.93 1.57 6.94
CA ASP A 73 2.21 0.56 7.72
C ASP A 73 0.71 0.44 7.38
N GLU A 74 0.14 1.46 6.74
CA GLU A 74 -1.27 1.50 6.32
C GLU A 74 -1.49 0.99 4.88
N VAL A 75 -0.46 1.00 4.03
CA VAL A 75 -0.54 0.61 2.60
C VAL A 75 -1.08 -0.81 2.43
N SER A 76 -0.55 -1.76 3.20
CA SER A 76 -1.00 -3.15 3.13
C SER A 76 -2.47 -3.34 3.50
N LYS A 77 -3.01 -2.50 4.39
CA LYS A 77 -4.43 -2.50 4.78
C LYS A 77 -5.31 -1.98 3.67
N ALA A 78 -4.88 -0.90 2.99
CA ALA A 78 -5.61 -0.32 1.86
C ALA A 78 -5.67 -1.28 0.67
N ILE A 79 -4.57 -1.91 0.32
CA ILE A 79 -4.49 -2.85 -0.79
C ILE A 79 -5.24 -4.15 -0.47
N GLY A 80 -5.05 -4.68 0.74
CA GLY A 80 -5.62 -5.95 1.19
C GLY A 80 -4.97 -7.17 0.52
N LYS A 81 -5.30 -8.35 1.00
CA LYS A 81 -4.78 -9.62 0.47
C LYS A 81 -5.13 -9.77 -1.01
N GLY A 82 -4.12 -9.94 -1.88
CA GLY A 82 -4.33 -10.09 -3.32
C GLY A 82 -4.95 -8.85 -4.01
N GLY A 83 -4.88 -7.68 -3.39
CA GLY A 83 -5.44 -6.44 -3.91
C GLY A 83 -6.98 -6.40 -3.86
N HIS A 84 -7.62 -7.23 -3.03
CA HIS A 84 -9.08 -7.30 -2.99
C HIS A 84 -9.73 -6.02 -2.48
N ASN A 85 -9.18 -5.39 -1.43
CA ASN A 85 -9.78 -4.19 -0.84
C ASN A 85 -9.79 -3.04 -1.84
N ILE A 86 -8.63 -2.75 -2.45
CA ILE A 86 -8.52 -1.65 -3.42
C ILE A 86 -9.40 -1.88 -4.66
N LYS A 87 -9.48 -3.13 -5.16
CA LYS A 87 -10.35 -3.47 -6.29
C LYS A 87 -11.83 -3.31 -5.96
N LEU A 88 -12.25 -3.64 -4.74
CA LEU A 88 -13.62 -3.44 -4.28
C LEU A 88 -13.93 -1.96 -4.09
N ALA A 89 -13.00 -1.20 -3.50
CA ALA A 89 -13.13 0.25 -3.34
C ALA A 89 -13.27 0.96 -4.70
N SER A 90 -12.44 0.61 -5.69
CA SER A 90 -12.54 1.13 -7.05
C SER A 90 -13.88 0.80 -7.71
N LYS A 91 -14.38 -0.42 -7.57
CA LYS A 91 -15.69 -0.80 -8.11
C LYS A 91 -16.86 -0.08 -7.42
N LEU A 92 -16.75 0.17 -6.12
CA LEU A 92 -17.78 0.84 -5.35
C LEU A 92 -17.87 2.33 -5.69
N THR A 93 -16.72 2.98 -5.85
CA THR A 93 -16.62 4.43 -6.10
C THR A 93 -16.70 4.79 -7.57
N GLY A 94 -16.33 3.88 -8.46
CA GLY A 94 -16.21 4.10 -9.90
C GLY A 94 -14.92 4.79 -10.32
N TYR A 95 -13.99 5.02 -9.37
CA TYR A 95 -12.68 5.62 -9.62
C TYR A 95 -11.58 4.56 -9.62
N GLU A 96 -10.57 4.73 -10.44
CA GLU A 96 -9.31 4.02 -10.32
C GLU A 96 -8.55 4.60 -9.13
N ILE A 97 -8.16 3.75 -8.17
CA ILE A 97 -7.51 4.19 -6.94
C ILE A 97 -6.06 3.73 -6.96
N ASP A 98 -5.14 4.68 -6.97
CA ASP A 98 -3.71 4.44 -6.86
C ASP A 98 -3.23 4.73 -5.44
N VAL A 99 -2.41 3.84 -4.90
CA VAL A 99 -1.92 3.93 -3.53
C VAL A 99 -0.44 4.28 -3.52
N TYR A 100 -0.12 5.39 -2.89
CA TYR A 100 1.24 5.89 -2.70
C TYR A 100 1.63 5.87 -1.22
N ARG A 101 2.90 5.63 -0.96
CA ARG A 101 3.45 5.72 0.40
C ARG A 101 3.75 7.17 0.73
N GLU A 102 3.30 7.65 1.89
CA GLU A 102 3.70 8.95 2.43
C GLU A 102 5.14 8.88 2.92
N GLY A 103 5.93 9.91 2.60
CA GLY A 103 7.36 9.94 2.91
C GLY A 103 8.22 9.30 1.82
N ALA A 104 7.64 8.78 0.74
CA ALA A 104 8.28 8.71 -0.55
C ALA A 104 8.14 10.09 -1.24
N GLU A 105 8.46 11.19 -0.49
CA GLU A 105 8.87 12.39 -1.16
C GLU A 105 10.11 12.03 -1.95
N ASP A 106 10.11 12.44 -3.22
CA ASP A 106 11.19 12.36 -4.19
C ASP A 106 12.56 12.75 -3.60
N ILE A 107 13.09 11.93 -2.72
CA ILE A 107 14.50 11.68 -2.69
C ILE A 107 14.64 10.74 -3.88
N ASP A 108 15.18 11.23 -4.97
CA ASP A 108 15.45 10.49 -6.18
C ASP A 108 15.92 9.09 -5.79
N ASP A 109 15.00 8.10 -5.93
CA ASP A 109 15.37 6.73 -5.66
C ASP A 109 16.19 6.32 -6.87
N VAL A 110 17.47 6.19 -6.66
CA VAL A 110 18.43 5.95 -7.73
C VAL A 110 18.41 4.45 -8.02
N ASP A 111 18.20 4.09 -9.28
CA ASP A 111 18.28 2.71 -9.74
C ASP A 111 19.70 2.16 -9.48
N LEU A 112 19.81 0.92 -9.02
CA LEU A 112 21.11 0.30 -8.76
C LEU A 112 22.02 0.24 -10.00
N ASP A 113 21.45 0.27 -11.21
CA ASP A 113 22.23 0.33 -12.45
C ASP A 113 23.06 1.60 -12.61
N GLU A 114 22.64 2.70 -11.98
CA GLU A 114 23.38 3.97 -11.99
C GLU A 114 24.70 3.89 -11.19
N PHE A 115 24.78 2.94 -10.27
CA PHE A 115 25.99 2.69 -9.48
C PHE A 115 26.94 1.64 -10.14
N SER A 116 26.72 1.29 -11.38
CA SER A 116 27.56 0.29 -12.11
C SER A 116 29.03 0.68 -12.27
N ASP A 117 29.36 1.97 -12.07
CA ASP A 117 30.73 2.45 -12.04
C ASP A 117 31.43 2.29 -10.66
N GLU A 118 30.65 2.12 -9.58
CA GLU A 118 31.13 2.02 -8.19
C GLU A 118 30.88 0.66 -7.58
N ILE A 119 29.85 -0.08 -8.05
CA ILE A 119 29.44 -1.39 -7.58
C ILE A 119 29.56 -2.39 -8.74
N ASP A 120 30.24 -3.51 -8.50
CA ASP A 120 30.38 -4.55 -9.51
C ASP A 120 29.01 -5.08 -9.99
N GLY A 121 28.85 -5.22 -11.30
CA GLY A 121 27.56 -5.60 -11.91
C GLY A 121 26.98 -6.92 -11.39
N TRP A 122 27.82 -7.90 -11.03
CA TRP A 122 27.34 -9.16 -10.45
C TRP A 122 26.71 -8.98 -9.07
N ILE A 123 27.15 -7.97 -8.29
CA ILE A 123 26.56 -7.60 -6.99
C ILE A 123 25.19 -6.96 -7.20
N ILE A 124 25.08 -6.08 -8.20
CA ILE A 124 23.81 -5.46 -8.60
C ILE A 124 22.81 -6.54 -9.01
N ASP A 125 23.23 -7.51 -9.80
CA ASP A 125 22.38 -8.64 -10.23
C ASP A 125 21.91 -9.47 -9.02
N GLU A 126 22.77 -9.70 -8.03
CA GLU A 126 22.45 -10.44 -6.80
C GLU A 126 21.43 -9.66 -5.94
N LEU A 127 21.61 -8.35 -5.79
CA LEU A 127 20.66 -7.49 -5.08
C LEU A 127 19.29 -7.44 -5.79
N LYS A 128 19.27 -7.35 -7.11
CA LYS A 128 18.04 -7.41 -7.91
C LYS A 128 17.33 -8.77 -7.80
N ALA A 129 18.08 -9.86 -7.70
CA ALA A 129 17.52 -11.20 -7.53
C ALA A 129 16.72 -11.36 -6.22
N ILE A 130 17.05 -10.61 -5.17
CA ILE A 130 16.30 -10.57 -3.91
C ILE A 130 15.20 -9.48 -3.86
N GLY A 131 14.99 -8.75 -4.99
CA GLY A 131 13.95 -7.73 -5.13
C GLY A 131 14.38 -6.32 -4.73
N CYS A 132 15.68 -6.02 -4.73
CA CYS A 132 16.22 -4.68 -4.51
C CYS A 132 16.61 -4.09 -5.87
N ASP A 133 15.72 -3.29 -6.46
CA ASP A 133 15.97 -2.64 -7.75
C ASP A 133 16.57 -1.23 -7.61
N SER A 134 16.55 -0.65 -6.40
CA SER A 134 16.96 0.71 -6.12
C SER A 134 17.83 0.83 -4.87
N ALA A 135 18.61 1.90 -4.78
CA ALA A 135 19.48 2.21 -3.65
C ALA A 135 18.71 2.23 -2.32
N LYS A 136 17.53 2.85 -2.33
CA LYS A 136 16.68 2.95 -1.14
C LYS A 136 16.17 1.59 -0.68
N SER A 137 15.81 0.69 -1.62
CA SER A 137 15.36 -0.65 -1.28
C SER A 137 16.44 -1.48 -0.58
N VAL A 138 17.71 -1.29 -0.95
CA VAL A 138 18.86 -1.91 -0.28
C VAL A 138 19.04 -1.36 1.14
N LEU A 139 18.98 -0.03 1.29
CA LEU A 139 19.15 0.64 2.59
C LEU A 139 18.05 0.31 3.58
N GLU A 140 16.81 0.09 3.11
CA GLU A 140 15.66 -0.27 3.96
C GLU A 140 15.77 -1.68 4.54
N ILE A 141 16.39 -2.64 3.83
CA ILE A 141 16.54 -4.02 4.31
C ILE A 141 17.58 -4.10 5.44
N GLY A 142 18.64 -3.30 5.35
CA GLY A 142 19.73 -3.29 6.32
C GLY A 142 20.73 -4.47 6.17
N VAL A 143 21.97 -4.24 6.68
CA VAL A 143 23.12 -5.14 6.49
C VAL A 143 22.83 -6.58 6.95
N GLU A 144 22.27 -6.77 8.15
CA GLU A 144 22.03 -8.11 8.72
C GLU A 144 21.10 -8.99 7.89
N ASP A 145 20.08 -8.40 7.27
CA ASP A 145 19.10 -9.14 6.46
C ASP A 145 19.60 -9.33 5.03
N LEU A 146 20.41 -8.42 4.50
CA LEU A 146 21.08 -8.58 3.22
C LEU A 146 22.08 -9.75 3.26
N VAL A 147 22.91 -9.86 4.30
CA VAL A 147 23.83 -11.00 4.52
C VAL A 147 23.07 -12.34 4.53
N LYS A 148 21.87 -12.38 5.10
CA LYS A 148 21.07 -13.63 5.15
C LYS A 148 20.41 -14.00 3.83
N ARG A 149 20.17 -13.03 2.96
CA ARG A 149 19.40 -13.21 1.72
C ARG A 149 20.24 -13.27 0.46
N THR A 150 21.51 -12.88 0.55
CA THR A 150 22.49 -12.90 -0.53
C THR A 150 23.66 -13.80 -0.16
N ASP A 151 24.43 -14.21 -1.14
CA ASP A 151 25.70 -14.91 -0.93
C ASP A 151 26.91 -13.93 -0.78
N LEU A 152 26.62 -12.66 -0.46
CA LEU A 152 27.62 -11.60 -0.30
C LEU A 152 28.21 -11.61 1.11
N GLU A 153 29.49 -11.30 1.20
CA GLU A 153 30.19 -11.14 2.49
C GLU A 153 29.75 -9.83 3.19
N GLU A 154 29.72 -9.83 4.52
CA GLU A 154 29.29 -8.71 5.34
C GLU A 154 30.09 -7.42 5.02
N GLU A 155 31.43 -7.53 4.83
CA GLU A 155 32.29 -6.40 4.46
C GLU A 155 31.89 -5.78 3.14
N THR A 156 31.51 -6.60 2.14
CA THR A 156 31.04 -6.13 0.82
C THR A 156 29.73 -5.38 0.93
N ILE A 157 28.80 -5.88 1.74
CA ILE A 157 27.49 -5.24 1.96
C ILE A 157 27.68 -3.90 2.71
N GLU A 158 28.56 -3.82 3.69
CA GLU A 158 28.87 -2.57 4.37
C GLU A 158 29.46 -1.52 3.44
N GLU A 159 30.30 -1.92 2.48
CA GLU A 159 30.85 -1.02 1.46
C GLU A 159 29.75 -0.50 0.53
N ILE A 160 28.89 -1.38 0.07
CA ILE A 160 27.73 -1.01 -0.76
C ILE A 160 26.82 -0.02 -0.03
N VAL A 161 26.45 -0.29 1.20
CA VAL A 161 25.62 0.60 2.02
C VAL A 161 26.28 1.98 2.22
N LYS A 162 27.61 2.05 2.32
CA LYS A 162 28.33 3.34 2.39
C LYS A 162 28.28 4.10 1.08
N ILE A 163 28.46 3.41 -0.07
CA ILE A 163 28.37 4.02 -1.40
C ILE A 163 26.96 4.59 -1.60
N LEU A 164 25.94 3.77 -1.33
CA LEU A 164 24.54 4.18 -1.50
C LEU A 164 24.14 5.35 -0.56
N ASN A 165 24.60 5.36 0.69
CA ASN A 165 24.34 6.47 1.61
C ASN A 165 25.02 7.77 1.18
N SER A 166 26.18 7.71 0.51
CA SER A 166 26.88 8.92 0.07
C SER A 166 26.14 9.69 -1.01
N GLU A 167 25.22 9.04 -1.73
CA GLU A 167 24.39 9.70 -2.74
C GLU A 167 23.21 10.48 -2.12
N PHE A 168 22.84 10.13 -0.88
CA PHE A 168 21.72 10.78 -0.18
C PHE A 168 22.18 11.80 0.88
N GLU A 169 23.48 12.06 1.04
CA GLU A 169 24.04 13.12 1.89
C GLU A 169 24.21 14.43 1.11
#